data_f2086117de1178b6e4e2c9ec3b90ca66
#
_entry.id   f2086117de1178b6e4e2c9ec3b90ca66
#
_cell.length_a   1.000
_cell.length_b   1.000
_cell.length_c   1.000
_cell.angle_alpha   90.00
_cell.angle_beta   90.00
_cell.angle_gamma   90.00
#
_symmetry.space_group_name_H-M   'P 1'
#
loop_
_entity.id
_entity.type
_entity.pdbx_description
1 polymer ?
#
loop_
_entity_poly.entity_id
_entity_poly.type
_entity_poly.pdbx_seq_one_letter_code
_entity_poly.pdbx_strand_id
1 'polypeptide(L)'
;GRAWRPFTVRLYFHGGGDAVRMAHTFVFDGEQSQDFIRGLGVRFAVPLRDELHNRHVRFAGEGQGMWGESVHNIPGWAGRFGFAYADLFPAQLVGRPMPAVAEMDEKSRGQFATVAVWNDFTLFQSSADHFDVRKRTKSNSCWVKSGHGRRSAGLAYVGGTSGGLAFGLRNFWEMHPTQIDINDAATDAANFTLWLWSPDAPPMDLRHYSDHAQGLEINYEDWEEGHSTPLGVSRTNELMLWALPATPPRTRLLELVGALRSAPQIVCPPEHYHAAGVFGRWSLPNRSTPDRARLEDELLRVVAFYQKEVEQQQWYGFWDFGDIMHSYDAHRHTWRYDVGGYAWANSEMVPDMWLWYSFLRTGRADIFRMAEAMTRHTSEVDMYKLGPFAPLGSRHNVNHWGCG
;
A
#
# COMPACT_ATOMS: atom_id res chain seq x y z
N GLY A 1 7.61 -25.49 10.14
CA GLY A 1 6.91 -24.26 10.48
C GLY A 1 5.40 -24.52 10.56
N ARG A 2 4.71 -23.83 11.42
CA ARG A 2 3.25 -23.87 11.52
C ARG A 2 2.64 -23.33 10.23
N ALA A 3 1.63 -24.00 9.69
CA ALA A 3 0.85 -23.44 8.59
C ALA A 3 -0.12 -22.40 9.16
N TRP A 4 0.03 -21.14 8.76
CA TRP A 4 -0.93 -20.07 9.03
C TRP A 4 -2.20 -20.34 8.23
N ARG A 5 -3.32 -20.46 8.89
CA ARG A 5 -4.51 -20.96 8.23
C ARG A 5 -5.34 -19.93 7.52
N PRO A 6 -5.86 -18.88 8.13
CA PRO A 6 -6.87 -18.14 7.38
C PRO A 6 -6.26 -17.00 6.57
N PHE A 7 -5.95 -17.31 5.35
CA PHE A 7 -5.87 -16.28 4.33
C PHE A 7 -6.83 -16.62 3.20
N THR A 8 -7.36 -15.59 2.56
CA THR A 8 -8.22 -15.74 1.39
C THR A 8 -7.65 -14.92 0.27
N VAL A 9 -7.52 -15.52 -0.91
CA VAL A 9 -7.17 -14.79 -2.13
C VAL A 9 -8.34 -14.90 -3.10
N ARG A 10 -8.82 -13.73 -3.56
CA ARG A 10 -9.84 -13.62 -4.59
C ARG A 10 -9.23 -12.96 -5.82
N LEU A 11 -9.36 -13.61 -6.97
CA LEU A 11 -8.91 -13.09 -8.25
C LEU A 11 -10.11 -12.66 -9.08
N TYR A 12 -10.06 -11.46 -9.63
CA TYR A 12 -11.12 -10.90 -10.47
C TYR A 12 -10.57 -10.69 -11.87
N PHE A 13 -11.20 -11.33 -12.83
CA PHE A 13 -10.92 -11.22 -14.25
C PHE A 13 -12.10 -10.52 -14.91
N HIS A 14 -11.84 -9.43 -15.60
CA HIS A 14 -12.88 -8.68 -16.30
C HIS A 14 -12.72 -8.88 -17.81
N GLY A 15 -13.83 -9.25 -18.48
CA GLY A 15 -13.83 -9.38 -19.94
C GLY A 15 -13.40 -8.09 -20.63
N GLY A 16 -12.42 -8.18 -21.54
CA GLY A 16 -11.84 -7.02 -22.22
C GLY A 16 -10.84 -6.20 -21.39
N GLY A 17 -10.60 -6.55 -20.14
CA GLY A 17 -9.58 -5.92 -19.30
C GLY A 17 -8.22 -6.59 -19.46
N ASP A 18 -7.16 -5.81 -19.29
CA ASP A 18 -5.75 -6.27 -19.30
C ASP A 18 -5.17 -6.51 -17.90
N ALA A 19 -5.98 -6.31 -16.85
CA ALA A 19 -5.59 -6.42 -15.46
C ALA A 19 -6.25 -7.61 -14.76
N VAL A 20 -5.53 -8.21 -13.82
CA VAL A 20 -6.09 -9.09 -12.80
C VAL A 20 -6.11 -8.33 -11.48
N ARG A 21 -7.30 -8.12 -10.89
CA ARG A 21 -7.44 -7.60 -9.54
C ARG A 21 -7.37 -8.76 -8.56
N MET A 22 -6.56 -8.61 -7.52
CA MET A 22 -6.41 -9.58 -6.43
C MET A 22 -6.82 -8.91 -5.11
N ALA A 23 -7.69 -9.55 -4.36
CA ALA A 23 -7.95 -9.20 -2.97
C ALA A 23 -7.38 -10.30 -2.07
N HIS A 24 -6.41 -9.94 -1.25
CA HIS A 24 -5.77 -10.83 -0.29
C HIS A 24 -6.22 -10.42 1.12
N THR A 25 -6.91 -11.31 1.81
CA THR A 25 -7.30 -11.13 3.22
C THR A 25 -6.44 -12.02 4.10
N PHE A 26 -5.73 -11.40 5.03
CA PHE A 26 -5.00 -12.05 6.09
C PHE A 26 -5.82 -12.00 7.38
N VAL A 27 -5.83 -13.08 8.16
CA VAL A 27 -6.45 -13.14 9.48
C VAL A 27 -5.42 -13.72 10.46
N PHE A 28 -5.18 -13.03 11.56
CA PHE A 28 -4.26 -13.53 12.58
C PHE A 28 -4.89 -14.69 13.35
N ASP A 29 -4.21 -15.85 13.37
CA ASP A 29 -4.60 -17.05 14.12
C ASP A 29 -3.48 -17.58 15.01
N GLY A 30 -2.52 -16.69 15.33
CA GLY A 30 -1.34 -17.00 16.11
C GLY A 30 -1.54 -16.80 17.62
N GLU A 31 -0.46 -17.09 18.32
CA GLU A 31 -0.28 -16.78 19.74
C GLU A 31 0.61 -15.54 19.85
N GLN A 32 0.06 -14.43 20.34
CA GLN A 32 0.74 -13.13 20.33
C GLN A 32 2.06 -13.11 21.13
N SER A 33 2.19 -13.99 22.14
CA SER A 33 3.40 -14.08 22.94
C SER A 33 4.56 -14.83 22.25
N GLN A 34 4.28 -15.54 21.16
CA GLN A 34 5.23 -16.44 20.50
C GLN A 34 5.36 -16.19 19.00
N ASP A 35 4.31 -15.73 18.34
CA ASP A 35 4.22 -15.63 16.88
C ASP A 35 4.43 -14.18 16.41
N PHE A 36 5.65 -13.89 15.98
CA PHE A 36 6.02 -12.59 15.40
C PHE A 36 6.13 -12.71 13.88
N ILE A 37 5.30 -11.97 13.14
CA ILE A 37 5.29 -12.04 11.68
C ILE A 37 6.40 -11.16 11.13
N ARG A 38 7.44 -11.79 10.59
CA ARG A 38 8.61 -11.10 10.04
C ARG A 38 8.38 -10.54 8.64
N GLY A 39 7.47 -11.11 7.89
CA GLY A 39 7.11 -10.64 6.56
C GLY A 39 5.85 -11.32 6.06
N LEU A 40 5.00 -10.54 5.40
CA LEU A 40 3.77 -11.00 4.76
C LEU A 40 3.74 -10.45 3.34
N GLY A 41 3.64 -11.30 2.32
CA GLY A 41 3.69 -10.81 0.94
C GLY A 41 3.19 -11.81 -0.08
N VAL A 42 3.09 -11.33 -1.32
CA VAL A 42 2.72 -12.12 -2.50
C VAL A 42 3.89 -12.12 -3.48
N ARG A 43 4.29 -13.30 -3.93
CA ARG A 43 5.43 -13.47 -4.83
C ARG A 43 5.03 -14.13 -6.13
N PHE A 44 5.61 -13.64 -7.23
CA PHE A 44 5.57 -14.24 -8.56
C PHE A 44 6.97 -14.50 -9.09
N ALA A 45 7.14 -15.59 -9.79
CA ALA A 45 8.30 -15.82 -10.65
C ALA A 45 7.98 -15.25 -12.03
N VAL A 46 8.78 -14.28 -12.48
CA VAL A 46 8.59 -13.61 -13.78
C VAL A 46 9.68 -14.08 -14.72
N PRO A 47 9.35 -14.88 -15.78
CA PRO A 47 10.33 -15.33 -16.75
C PRO A 47 10.98 -14.17 -17.50
N LEU A 48 12.31 -14.18 -17.62
CA LEU A 48 13.11 -13.18 -18.30
C LEU A 48 13.89 -13.82 -19.44
N ARG A 49 13.58 -13.48 -20.68
CA ARG A 49 14.14 -14.10 -21.88
C ARG A 49 15.13 -13.22 -22.62
N ASP A 50 15.04 -11.90 -22.42
CA ASP A 50 15.88 -10.93 -23.09
C ASP A 50 17.31 -10.94 -22.55
N GLU A 51 18.28 -10.43 -23.32
CA GLU A 51 19.62 -10.14 -22.82
C GLU A 51 19.56 -9.10 -21.69
N LEU A 52 20.53 -9.12 -20.77
CA LEU A 52 20.50 -8.35 -19.52
C LEU A 52 20.28 -6.85 -19.73
N HIS A 53 20.84 -6.28 -20.80
CA HIS A 53 20.68 -4.86 -21.12
C HIS A 53 19.34 -4.50 -21.74
N ASN A 54 18.54 -5.49 -22.10
CA ASN A 54 17.15 -5.35 -22.54
C ASN A 54 16.14 -5.70 -21.45
N ARG A 55 16.61 -5.99 -20.22
CA ARG A 55 15.76 -6.20 -19.04
C ARG A 55 15.69 -4.94 -18.20
N HIS A 56 14.50 -4.61 -17.73
CA HIS A 56 14.22 -3.35 -17.04
C HIS A 56 13.48 -3.57 -15.74
N VAL A 57 13.84 -2.75 -14.75
CA VAL A 57 13.12 -2.60 -13.48
C VAL A 57 12.61 -1.17 -13.39
N ARG A 58 11.36 -1.01 -12.96
CA ARG A 58 10.73 0.29 -12.74
C ARG A 58 10.02 0.30 -11.41
N PHE A 59 10.11 1.39 -10.66
CA PHE A 59 9.33 1.65 -9.44
C PHE A 59 8.62 2.98 -9.57
N ALA A 60 7.34 3.00 -9.24
CA ALA A 60 6.59 4.24 -9.13
C ALA A 60 6.99 4.96 -7.82
N GLY A 61 7.42 6.20 -7.96
CA GLY A 61 7.78 7.06 -6.84
C GLY A 61 6.62 7.94 -6.39
N GLU A 62 6.95 9.12 -5.88
CA GLU A 62 5.99 10.12 -5.42
C GLU A 62 5.35 10.86 -6.60
N GLY A 63 4.03 11.08 -6.55
CA GLY A 63 3.29 11.79 -7.57
C GLY A 63 3.41 11.13 -8.95
N GLN A 64 4.04 11.82 -9.88
CA GLN A 64 4.38 11.28 -11.20
C GLN A 64 5.83 10.75 -11.28
N GLY A 65 6.54 10.67 -10.15
CA GLY A 65 7.90 10.17 -10.11
C GLY A 65 7.99 8.72 -10.56
N MET A 66 9.04 8.41 -11.33
CA MET A 66 9.32 7.05 -11.76
C MET A 66 10.82 6.81 -11.71
N TRP A 67 11.22 5.88 -10.87
CA TRP A 67 12.58 5.35 -10.88
C TRP A 67 12.67 4.19 -11.87
N GLY A 68 13.80 4.09 -12.58
CA GLY A 68 13.95 2.98 -13.49
C GLY A 68 15.37 2.82 -14.02
N GLU A 69 15.74 1.56 -14.24
CA GLU A 69 17.06 1.17 -14.72
C GLU A 69 16.97 -0.13 -15.52
N SER A 70 17.94 -0.40 -16.39
CA SER A 70 18.12 -1.72 -16.94
C SER A 70 19.02 -2.57 -16.03
N VAL A 71 18.89 -3.89 -16.10
CA VAL A 71 19.71 -4.84 -15.34
C VAL A 71 21.20 -4.69 -15.68
N HIS A 72 21.51 -4.35 -16.94
CA HIS A 72 22.85 -4.07 -17.42
C HIS A 72 22.84 -2.79 -18.26
N ASN A 73 23.28 -1.68 -17.67
CA ASN A 73 23.18 -0.38 -18.30
C ASN A 73 24.26 -0.18 -19.36
N ILE A 74 23.87 0.38 -20.51
CA ILE A 74 24.82 0.90 -21.48
C ILE A 74 25.59 2.07 -20.85
N PRO A 75 26.94 2.05 -20.88
CA PRO A 75 27.73 3.11 -20.26
C PRO A 75 27.79 4.35 -21.14
N GLY A 76 26.75 5.17 -21.15
CA GLY A 76 26.66 6.39 -21.97
C GLY A 76 27.83 7.35 -21.77
N TRP A 77 28.44 7.39 -20.56
CA TRP A 77 29.64 8.17 -20.27
C TRP A 77 30.89 7.66 -20.99
N ALA A 78 30.93 6.39 -21.39
CA ALA A 78 32.12 5.79 -22.01
C ALA A 78 32.31 6.14 -23.48
N GLY A 79 31.40 6.88 -24.11
CA GLY A 79 31.57 7.37 -25.47
C GLY A 79 32.86 8.15 -25.67
N ARG A 80 33.25 9.00 -24.70
CA ARG A 80 34.53 9.72 -24.68
C ARG A 80 35.76 8.82 -24.63
N PHE A 81 35.59 7.53 -24.28
CA PHE A 81 36.63 6.51 -24.26
C PHE A 81 36.50 5.54 -25.44
N GLY A 82 35.69 5.91 -26.44
CA GLY A 82 35.48 5.16 -27.67
C GLY A 82 34.55 3.95 -27.55
N PHE A 83 33.60 3.99 -26.62
CA PHE A 83 32.47 3.05 -26.60
C PHE A 83 31.45 3.47 -27.69
N ALA A 84 31.32 2.68 -28.73
CA ALA A 84 30.57 3.04 -29.92
C ALA A 84 29.05 3.15 -29.72
N TYR A 85 28.52 2.52 -28.70
CA TYR A 85 27.07 2.43 -28.40
C TYR A 85 26.59 3.38 -27.31
N ALA A 86 27.43 4.32 -26.86
CA ALA A 86 27.11 5.26 -25.79
C ALA A 86 25.83 6.07 -26.03
N ASP A 87 25.60 6.46 -27.31
CA ASP A 87 24.45 7.25 -27.72
C ASP A 87 23.11 6.48 -27.63
N LEU A 88 23.16 5.16 -27.47
CA LEU A 88 21.96 4.34 -27.26
C LEU A 88 21.43 4.39 -25.81
N PHE A 89 22.21 4.91 -24.84
CA PHE A 89 21.82 4.97 -23.43
C PHE A 89 20.45 5.65 -23.20
N PRO A 90 20.10 6.80 -23.79
CA PRO A 90 18.77 7.40 -23.64
C PRO A 90 17.64 6.51 -24.18
N ALA A 91 17.88 5.78 -25.25
CA ALA A 91 16.91 4.86 -25.83
C ALA A 91 16.70 3.62 -24.93
N GLN A 92 17.79 3.09 -24.35
CA GLN A 92 17.71 2.02 -23.35
C GLN A 92 16.89 2.45 -22.13
N LEU A 93 17.11 3.66 -21.61
CA LEU A 93 16.37 4.15 -20.43
C LEU A 93 14.86 4.17 -20.63
N VAL A 94 14.39 4.39 -21.85
CA VAL A 94 12.96 4.36 -22.17
C VAL A 94 12.44 2.98 -22.58
N GLY A 95 13.29 1.94 -22.52
CA GLY A 95 12.90 0.55 -22.78
C GLY A 95 12.89 0.15 -24.26
N ARG A 96 13.59 0.90 -25.13
CA ARG A 96 13.75 0.47 -26.52
C ARG A 96 14.72 -0.72 -26.61
N PRO A 97 14.48 -1.66 -27.53
CA PRO A 97 15.42 -2.76 -27.77
C PRO A 97 16.81 -2.25 -28.16
N MET A 98 17.82 -2.81 -27.55
CA MET A 98 19.21 -2.55 -27.81
C MET A 98 19.81 -3.68 -28.68
N PRO A 99 20.85 -3.41 -29.48
CA PRO A 99 21.53 -4.44 -30.26
C PRO A 99 22.06 -5.57 -29.37
N ALA A 100 22.10 -6.79 -29.89
CA ALA A 100 22.68 -7.92 -29.20
C ALA A 100 24.16 -7.69 -28.88
N VAL A 101 24.63 -8.18 -27.72
CA VAL A 101 26.05 -8.05 -27.35
C VAL A 101 26.97 -8.63 -28.44
N ALA A 102 26.52 -9.71 -29.09
CA ALA A 102 27.27 -10.34 -30.16
C ALA A 102 27.49 -9.43 -31.39
N GLU A 103 26.61 -8.44 -31.61
CA GLU A 103 26.70 -7.46 -32.71
C GLU A 103 27.65 -6.31 -32.40
N MET A 104 28.06 -6.15 -31.15
CA MET A 104 29.01 -5.10 -30.77
C MET A 104 30.43 -5.43 -31.26
N ASP A 105 31.21 -4.40 -31.55
CA ASP A 105 32.64 -4.56 -31.84
C ASP A 105 33.40 -5.07 -30.61
N GLU A 106 34.58 -5.67 -30.82
CA GLU A 106 35.37 -6.33 -29.79
C GLU A 106 35.71 -5.37 -28.62
N LYS A 107 36.10 -4.14 -28.92
CA LYS A 107 36.46 -3.12 -27.93
C LYS A 107 35.23 -2.76 -27.07
N SER A 108 34.10 -2.52 -27.71
CA SER A 108 32.85 -2.18 -27.03
C SER A 108 32.35 -3.34 -26.18
N ARG A 109 32.43 -4.59 -26.63
CA ARG A 109 32.11 -5.77 -25.81
C ARG A 109 32.99 -5.84 -24.55
N GLY A 110 34.31 -5.65 -24.73
CA GLY A 110 35.23 -5.64 -23.59
C GLY A 110 34.91 -4.57 -22.56
N GLN A 111 34.59 -3.35 -23.02
CA GLN A 111 34.19 -2.26 -22.11
C GLN A 111 32.86 -2.54 -21.44
N PHE A 112 31.86 -3.04 -22.19
CA PHE A 112 30.53 -3.35 -21.67
C PHE A 112 30.57 -4.45 -20.60
N ALA A 113 31.39 -5.47 -20.80
CA ALA A 113 31.58 -6.56 -19.86
C ALA A 113 32.10 -6.11 -18.47
N THR A 114 32.68 -4.91 -18.37
CA THR A 114 33.17 -4.33 -17.09
C THR A 114 32.07 -3.58 -16.32
N VAL A 115 30.94 -3.29 -16.96
CA VAL A 115 29.83 -2.57 -16.33
C VAL A 115 29.10 -3.49 -15.35
N ALA A 116 28.72 -2.94 -14.20
CA ALA A 116 28.01 -3.71 -13.19
C ALA A 116 26.66 -4.23 -13.70
N VAL A 117 26.40 -5.51 -13.45
CA VAL A 117 25.09 -6.14 -13.64
C VAL A 117 24.36 -6.11 -12.31
N TRP A 118 23.16 -5.53 -12.31
CA TRP A 118 22.34 -5.41 -11.12
C TRP A 118 21.37 -6.59 -11.03
N ASN A 119 21.43 -7.34 -9.92
CA ASN A 119 20.62 -8.55 -9.75
C ASN A 119 19.37 -8.32 -8.90
N ASP A 120 19.49 -7.52 -7.83
CA ASP A 120 18.42 -7.32 -6.87
C ASP A 120 18.11 -5.83 -6.72
N PHE A 121 16.82 -5.54 -6.61
CA PHE A 121 16.27 -4.20 -6.46
C PHE A 121 15.18 -4.24 -5.39
N THR A 122 15.10 -3.19 -4.56
CA THR A 122 14.04 -3.05 -3.57
C THR A 122 13.56 -1.60 -3.50
N LEU A 123 12.27 -1.43 -3.26
CA LEU A 123 11.64 -0.20 -2.84
C LEU A 123 10.98 -0.46 -1.48
N PHE A 124 11.41 0.22 -0.44
CA PHE A 124 10.92 0.07 0.91
C PHE A 124 10.24 1.36 1.39
N GLN A 125 8.93 1.31 1.67
CA GLN A 125 8.15 2.36 2.31
C GLN A 125 8.15 2.11 3.82
N SER A 126 9.03 2.77 4.54
CA SER A 126 9.25 2.53 5.98
C SER A 126 8.26 3.28 6.87
N SER A 127 7.71 4.39 6.41
CA SER A 127 6.72 5.21 7.11
C SER A 127 5.81 5.93 6.11
N ALA A 128 4.81 6.65 6.59
CA ALA A 128 3.92 7.44 5.73
C ALA A 128 4.65 8.53 4.91
N ASP A 129 5.87 8.90 5.30
CA ASP A 129 6.63 10.00 4.70
C ASP A 129 8.03 9.62 4.22
N HIS A 130 8.36 8.32 4.16
CA HIS A 130 9.68 7.92 3.69
C HIS A 130 9.67 6.59 2.95
N PHE A 131 10.22 6.62 1.72
CA PHE A 131 10.66 5.41 1.02
C PHE A 131 12.08 5.57 0.48
N ASP A 132 12.76 4.45 0.32
CA ASP A 132 14.01 4.37 -0.42
C ASP A 132 13.99 3.28 -1.50
N VAL A 133 14.83 3.48 -2.53
CA VAL A 133 15.12 2.50 -3.57
C VAL A 133 16.57 2.10 -3.45
N ARG A 134 16.84 0.80 -3.36
CA ARG A 134 18.17 0.22 -3.26
C ARG A 134 18.36 -0.86 -4.31
N LYS A 135 19.60 -1.11 -4.71
CA LYS A 135 20.00 -2.16 -5.64
C LYS A 135 21.32 -2.81 -5.22
N ARG A 136 21.56 -4.02 -5.69
CA ARG A 136 22.83 -4.72 -5.48
C ARG A 136 23.12 -5.69 -6.61
N THR A 137 24.39 -6.05 -6.76
CA THR A 137 24.86 -6.93 -7.86
C THR A 137 24.68 -8.42 -7.55
N LYS A 138 24.66 -8.80 -6.27
CA LYS A 138 24.50 -10.21 -5.83
C LYS A 138 23.79 -10.23 -4.48
N SER A 139 23.16 -11.34 -4.16
CA SER A 139 22.43 -11.52 -2.89
C SER A 139 23.26 -11.31 -1.62
N ASN A 140 24.58 -11.46 -1.70
CA ASN A 140 25.52 -11.23 -0.62
C ASN A 140 26.34 -9.93 -0.75
N SER A 141 26.02 -9.08 -1.73
CA SER A 141 26.65 -7.76 -1.88
C SER A 141 25.94 -6.73 -1.00
N CYS A 142 26.62 -5.63 -0.69
CA CYS A 142 26.03 -4.47 -0.01
C CYS A 142 24.95 -3.83 -0.90
N TRP A 143 23.91 -3.32 -0.27
CA TRP A 143 22.92 -2.49 -0.92
C TRP A 143 23.46 -1.10 -1.26
N VAL A 144 23.22 -0.65 -2.46
CA VAL A 144 23.51 0.71 -2.93
C VAL A 144 22.22 1.50 -2.98
N LYS A 145 22.14 2.63 -2.29
CA LYS A 145 20.97 3.53 -2.37
C LYS A 145 20.92 4.17 -3.75
N SER A 146 19.76 4.11 -4.38
CA SER A 146 19.55 4.55 -5.76
C SER A 146 18.46 5.61 -5.92
N GLY A 147 17.59 5.74 -4.94
CA GLY A 147 16.53 6.75 -4.92
C GLY A 147 15.85 6.84 -3.57
N HIS A 148 15.04 7.87 -3.38
CA HIS A 148 14.19 8.05 -2.19
C HIS A 148 13.10 9.07 -2.48
N GLY A 149 12.13 9.14 -1.59
CA GLY A 149 11.05 10.10 -1.58
C GLY A 149 10.16 9.90 -0.36
N ARG A 150 9.00 10.56 -0.36
CA ARG A 150 8.07 10.48 0.76
C ARG A 150 7.08 9.33 0.60
N ARG A 151 6.31 9.29 -0.49
CA ARG A 151 5.13 8.44 -0.68
C ARG A 151 5.16 7.76 -2.04
N SER A 152 5.57 6.51 -2.08
CA SER A 152 5.55 5.73 -3.31
C SER A 152 4.12 5.40 -3.73
N ALA A 153 3.85 5.41 -5.03
CA ALA A 153 2.57 5.00 -5.58
C ALA A 153 2.34 3.47 -5.54
N GLY A 154 3.36 2.69 -5.14
CA GLY A 154 3.22 1.25 -4.87
C GLY A 154 3.05 0.36 -6.10
N LEU A 155 3.57 0.77 -7.26
CA LEU A 155 3.61 -0.02 -8.48
C LEU A 155 5.06 -0.29 -8.89
N ALA A 156 5.36 -1.49 -9.33
CA ALA A 156 6.62 -1.83 -9.96
C ALA A 156 6.42 -2.63 -11.24
N TYR A 157 7.46 -2.65 -12.07
CA TYR A 157 7.56 -3.47 -13.27
C TYR A 157 8.91 -4.18 -13.30
N VAL A 158 8.90 -5.45 -13.70
CA VAL A 158 10.08 -6.19 -14.13
C VAL A 158 9.77 -6.94 -15.41
N GLY A 159 10.69 -6.89 -16.34
CA GLY A 159 10.56 -7.55 -17.63
C GLY A 159 11.62 -7.07 -18.61
N GLY A 160 11.40 -7.33 -19.87
CA GLY A 160 12.27 -6.94 -20.94
C GLY A 160 11.53 -6.39 -22.16
N THR A 161 12.24 -6.28 -23.26
CA THR A 161 11.67 -5.83 -24.52
C THR A 161 10.67 -6.82 -25.12
N SER A 162 10.68 -8.08 -24.67
CA SER A 162 9.76 -9.15 -25.11
C SER A 162 8.60 -9.41 -24.11
N GLY A 163 8.48 -8.62 -23.07
CA GLY A 163 7.39 -8.69 -22.11
C GLY A 163 7.83 -8.67 -20.65
N GLY A 164 6.85 -8.58 -19.75
CA GLY A 164 7.07 -8.55 -18.32
C GLY A 164 5.80 -8.40 -17.49
N LEU A 165 5.99 -8.17 -16.20
CA LEU A 165 4.92 -8.04 -15.23
C LEU A 165 4.96 -6.68 -14.54
N ALA A 166 3.84 -5.96 -14.55
CA ALA A 166 3.59 -4.87 -13.61
C ALA A 166 2.69 -5.37 -12.49
N PHE A 167 3.05 -5.03 -11.24
CA PHE A 167 2.33 -5.47 -10.05
C PHE A 167 2.36 -4.36 -9.01
N GLY A 168 1.21 -4.09 -8.37
CA GLY A 168 1.09 -2.99 -7.42
C GLY A 168 0.07 -3.25 -6.32
N LEU A 169 0.23 -2.50 -5.22
CA LEU A 169 -0.63 -2.50 -4.04
C LEU A 169 -1.35 -1.16 -3.94
N ARG A 170 -2.68 -1.19 -3.86
CA ARG A 170 -3.49 -0.02 -3.51
C ARG A 170 -3.19 0.39 -2.05
N ASN A 171 -3.12 1.68 -1.80
CA ASN A 171 -2.78 2.25 -0.48
C ASN A 171 -1.39 1.80 0.05
N PHE A 172 -0.42 1.69 -0.84
CA PHE A 172 0.91 1.19 -0.53
C PHE A 172 1.61 1.98 0.59
N TRP A 173 1.66 3.31 0.47
CA TRP A 173 2.31 4.14 1.48
C TRP A 173 1.42 4.37 2.70
N GLU A 174 0.09 4.36 2.51
CA GLU A 174 -0.89 4.51 3.60
C GLU A 174 -0.84 3.32 4.57
N MET A 175 -0.52 2.14 4.05
CA MET A 175 -0.46 0.89 4.83
C MET A 175 0.99 0.44 5.11
N HIS A 176 1.91 1.40 5.26
CA HIS A 176 3.29 1.05 5.65
C HIS A 176 3.35 0.17 6.92
N PRO A 177 4.45 -0.59 7.14
CA PRO A 177 5.64 -0.73 6.31
C PRO A 177 5.45 -1.73 5.17
N THR A 178 5.48 -1.25 3.94
CA THR A 178 5.34 -2.05 2.73
C THR A 178 6.63 -2.08 1.92
N GLN A 179 6.80 -3.10 1.07
CA GLN A 179 8.02 -3.21 0.27
C GLN A 179 7.74 -3.90 -1.07
N ILE A 180 8.53 -3.58 -2.06
CA ILE A 180 8.56 -4.30 -3.33
C ILE A 180 10.00 -4.76 -3.58
N ASP A 181 10.19 -6.08 -3.70
CA ASP A 181 11.46 -6.70 -4.05
C ASP A 181 11.41 -7.30 -5.45
N ILE A 182 12.44 -7.04 -6.22
CA ILE A 182 12.71 -7.70 -7.50
C ILE A 182 14.10 -8.31 -7.38
N ASN A 183 14.15 -9.59 -7.05
CA ASN A 183 15.40 -10.34 -6.88
C ASN A 183 15.64 -11.23 -8.10
N ASP A 184 16.90 -11.56 -8.33
CA ASP A 184 17.34 -12.46 -9.41
C ASP A 184 17.04 -11.94 -10.83
N ALA A 185 16.98 -10.62 -11.03
CA ALA A 185 16.70 -10.00 -12.33
C ALA A 185 17.77 -10.31 -13.41
N ALA A 186 18.95 -10.74 -13.00
CA ALA A 186 20.01 -11.18 -13.90
C ALA A 186 19.92 -12.67 -14.31
N THR A 187 18.95 -13.43 -13.78
CA THR A 187 18.73 -14.85 -14.10
C THR A 187 17.56 -15.04 -15.07
N ASP A 188 17.22 -16.28 -15.41
CA ASP A 188 16.13 -16.61 -16.34
C ASP A 188 14.73 -16.33 -15.78
N ALA A 189 14.62 -16.04 -14.47
CA ALA A 189 13.36 -15.63 -13.83
C ALA A 189 13.65 -14.74 -12.63
N ALA A 190 13.02 -13.57 -12.61
CA ALA A 190 13.03 -12.69 -11.44
C ALA A 190 11.98 -13.13 -10.42
N ASN A 191 12.32 -13.07 -9.14
CA ASN A 191 11.38 -13.17 -8.03
C ASN A 191 10.83 -11.79 -7.72
N PHE A 192 9.61 -11.51 -8.14
CA PHE A 192 8.88 -10.26 -7.84
C PHE A 192 8.01 -10.48 -6.60
N THR A 193 8.38 -9.88 -5.47
CA THR A 193 7.62 -9.96 -4.21
C THR A 193 7.08 -8.60 -3.84
N LEU A 194 5.79 -8.53 -3.61
CA LEU A 194 5.13 -7.37 -3.01
C LEU A 194 4.80 -7.73 -1.55
N TRP A 195 5.46 -7.04 -0.64
CA TRP A 195 5.30 -7.22 0.78
C TRP A 195 4.21 -6.30 1.33
N LEU A 196 3.20 -6.90 1.94
CA LEU A 196 2.13 -6.22 2.67
C LEU A 196 2.62 -5.78 4.05
N TRP A 197 3.55 -6.56 4.62
CA TRP A 197 4.39 -6.21 5.76
C TRP A 197 5.84 -6.52 5.41
N SER A 198 6.68 -5.49 5.45
CA SER A 198 8.07 -5.58 5.01
C SER A 198 8.93 -6.43 5.95
N PRO A 199 9.79 -7.34 5.42
CA PRO A 199 10.78 -8.04 6.22
C PRO A 199 11.95 -7.16 6.70
N ASP A 200 12.11 -5.94 6.15
CA ASP A 200 13.09 -4.94 6.55
C ASP A 200 12.58 -4.07 7.71
N ALA A 201 11.29 -4.14 8.02
CA ALA A 201 10.69 -3.54 9.20
C ALA A 201 10.87 -4.44 10.45
N PRO A 202 10.66 -3.92 11.65
CA PRO A 202 10.51 -4.76 12.84
C PRO A 202 9.44 -5.84 12.63
N PRO A 203 9.61 -7.04 13.17
CA PRO A 203 8.56 -8.05 13.11
C PRO A 203 7.24 -7.51 13.69
N MET A 204 6.13 -7.86 13.05
CA MET A 204 4.80 -7.49 13.53
C MET A 204 4.59 -8.12 14.91
N ASP A 205 4.45 -7.26 15.91
CA ASP A 205 4.31 -7.62 17.32
C ASP A 205 2.89 -7.31 17.79
N LEU A 206 2.14 -8.35 18.09
CA LEU A 206 0.74 -8.25 18.48
C LEU A 206 0.52 -8.38 20.00
N ARG A 207 1.58 -8.24 20.82
CA ARG A 207 1.48 -8.31 22.29
C ARG A 207 0.73 -7.14 22.92
N HIS A 208 0.44 -6.08 22.17
CA HIS A 208 -0.45 -5.00 22.62
C HIS A 208 -1.86 -5.48 22.94
N TYR A 209 -2.30 -6.58 22.32
CA TYR A 209 -3.52 -7.26 22.68
C TYR A 209 -3.22 -8.28 23.78
N SER A 210 -2.71 -7.84 24.90
CA SER A 210 -2.48 -8.74 26.05
C SER A 210 -3.73 -8.80 26.93
N ASP A 211 -3.90 -9.93 27.62
CA ASP A 211 -4.95 -10.10 28.61
C ASP A 211 -4.67 -9.35 29.92
N HIS A 212 -3.61 -8.56 29.96
CA HIS A 212 -3.26 -7.73 31.11
C HIS A 212 -3.86 -6.34 30.95
N ALA A 213 -4.51 -5.86 32.00
CA ALA A 213 -4.95 -4.48 32.08
C ALA A 213 -3.78 -3.53 31.73
N GLN A 214 -4.01 -2.62 30.82
CA GLN A 214 -3.01 -1.66 30.36
C GLN A 214 -2.69 -0.57 31.40
N GLY A 215 -3.03 -0.82 32.65
CA GLY A 215 -2.88 0.12 33.76
C GLY A 215 -3.92 1.24 33.78
N LEU A 216 -4.81 1.26 32.83
CA LEU A 216 -5.85 2.29 32.73
C LEU A 216 -7.17 1.86 33.35
N GLU A 217 -7.45 0.57 33.41
CA GLU A 217 -8.65 -0.04 34.03
C GLU A 217 -9.97 0.68 33.63
N ILE A 218 -10.01 1.18 32.40
CA ILE A 218 -11.07 2.06 31.93
C ILE A 218 -12.00 1.41 30.91
N ASN A 219 -11.68 0.18 30.50
CA ASN A 219 -12.53 -0.56 29.58
C ASN A 219 -12.76 -2.00 30.08
N TYR A 220 -13.89 -2.56 29.73
CA TYR A 220 -14.29 -3.87 30.27
C TYR A 220 -13.50 -5.04 29.64
N GLU A 221 -12.92 -4.86 28.48
CA GLU A 221 -12.14 -5.91 27.80
C GLU A 221 -10.84 -6.22 28.52
N ASP A 222 -10.29 -5.24 29.26
CA ASP A 222 -9.12 -5.45 30.10
C ASP A 222 -9.44 -6.25 31.37
N TRP A 223 -10.73 -6.35 31.75
CA TRP A 223 -11.19 -7.07 32.92
C TRP A 223 -11.66 -8.49 32.62
N GLU A 224 -12.04 -8.75 31.38
CA GLU A 224 -12.56 -10.03 30.94
C GLU A 224 -11.42 -10.89 30.39
N GLU A 225 -11.12 -11.99 31.06
CA GLU A 225 -10.03 -12.89 30.61
C GLU A 225 -10.22 -13.35 29.19
N GLY A 226 -9.18 -13.17 28.37
CA GLY A 226 -9.11 -13.57 26.97
C GLY A 226 -9.76 -12.60 25.99
N HIS A 227 -10.43 -11.52 26.41
CA HIS A 227 -11.00 -10.54 25.47
C HIS A 227 -9.94 -9.70 24.76
N SER A 228 -8.87 -9.33 25.44
CA SER A 228 -7.76 -8.55 24.87
C SER A 228 -6.81 -9.42 24.05
N THR A 229 -7.30 -10.07 23.00
CA THR A 229 -6.54 -10.95 22.14
C THR A 229 -6.56 -10.47 20.68
N PRO A 230 -5.44 -10.56 19.92
CA PRO A 230 -5.42 -10.29 18.49
C PRO A 230 -6.02 -11.42 17.66
N LEU A 231 -6.40 -12.54 18.26
CA LEU A 231 -6.95 -13.67 17.54
C LEU A 231 -8.18 -13.25 16.73
N GLY A 232 -8.07 -13.36 15.41
CA GLY A 232 -9.13 -12.99 14.49
C GLY A 232 -9.08 -11.56 13.97
N VAL A 233 -8.08 -10.72 14.32
CA VAL A 233 -7.85 -9.46 13.58
C VAL A 233 -7.51 -9.78 12.14
N SER A 234 -7.96 -8.95 11.22
CA SER A 234 -7.74 -9.19 9.79
C SER A 234 -7.35 -7.92 9.05
N ARG A 235 -6.77 -8.09 7.86
CA ARG A 235 -6.52 -7.01 6.92
C ARG A 235 -6.68 -7.50 5.50
N THR A 236 -7.42 -6.75 4.71
CA THR A 236 -7.60 -7.00 3.27
C THR A 236 -6.80 -6.01 2.45
N ASN A 237 -5.97 -6.54 1.56
CA ASN A 237 -5.13 -5.78 0.66
C ASN A 237 -5.61 -5.97 -0.77
N GLU A 238 -5.68 -4.88 -1.54
CA GLU A 238 -6.04 -4.90 -2.95
C GLU A 238 -4.81 -4.70 -3.82
N LEU A 239 -4.57 -5.66 -4.69
CA LEU A 239 -3.45 -5.67 -5.59
C LEU A 239 -3.95 -5.73 -7.04
N MET A 240 -3.15 -5.19 -7.95
CA MET A 240 -3.42 -5.30 -9.38
C MET A 240 -2.18 -5.76 -10.12
N LEU A 241 -2.40 -6.60 -11.12
CA LEU A 241 -1.38 -7.27 -11.90
C LEU A 241 -1.67 -7.11 -13.38
N TRP A 242 -0.65 -6.77 -14.17
CA TRP A 242 -0.71 -6.64 -15.63
C TRP A 242 0.44 -7.40 -16.29
N ALA A 243 0.09 -8.33 -17.18
CA ALA A 243 1.06 -8.90 -18.11
C ALA A 243 1.22 -7.95 -19.30
N LEU A 244 2.43 -7.46 -19.51
CA LEU A 244 2.72 -6.47 -20.54
C LEU A 244 3.60 -7.08 -21.63
N PRO A 245 3.35 -6.77 -22.92
CA PRO A 245 4.06 -7.38 -24.03
C PRO A 245 5.49 -6.85 -24.26
N ALA A 246 5.83 -5.74 -23.63
CA ALA A 246 7.14 -5.11 -23.69
C ALA A 246 7.35 -4.21 -22.46
N THR A 247 8.59 -3.69 -22.30
CA THR A 247 8.88 -2.65 -21.30
C THR A 247 7.98 -1.44 -21.56
N PRO A 248 7.10 -1.08 -20.61
CA PRO A 248 6.14 0.00 -20.82
C PRO A 248 6.82 1.36 -20.76
N PRO A 249 6.37 2.33 -21.59
CA PRO A 249 6.80 3.71 -21.46
C PRO A 249 6.29 4.31 -20.14
N ARG A 250 6.93 5.37 -19.67
CA ARG A 250 6.57 6.07 -18.43
C ARG A 250 5.08 6.45 -18.37
N THR A 251 4.52 6.91 -19.48
CA THR A 251 3.09 7.29 -19.59
C THR A 251 2.19 6.12 -19.26
N ARG A 252 2.48 4.93 -19.81
CA ARG A 252 1.70 3.72 -19.52
C ARG A 252 1.79 3.31 -18.05
N LEU A 253 2.97 3.38 -17.43
CA LEU A 253 3.12 3.11 -16.00
C LEU A 253 2.32 4.09 -15.13
N LEU A 254 2.26 5.37 -15.51
CA LEU A 254 1.42 6.35 -14.78
C LEU A 254 -0.07 6.08 -14.95
N GLU A 255 -0.53 5.60 -16.11
CA GLU A 255 -1.91 5.12 -16.30
C GLU A 255 -2.22 3.93 -15.36
N LEU A 256 -1.29 2.96 -15.26
CA LEU A 256 -1.43 1.82 -14.35
C LEU A 256 -1.47 2.25 -12.89
N VAL A 257 -0.65 3.23 -12.49
CA VAL A 257 -0.71 3.88 -11.16
C VAL A 257 -2.08 4.50 -10.92
N GLY A 258 -2.61 5.22 -11.91
CA GLY A 258 -3.96 5.79 -11.84
C GLY A 258 -5.03 4.73 -11.63
N ALA A 259 -4.99 3.65 -12.40
CA ALA A 259 -5.93 2.53 -12.28
C ALA A 259 -5.82 1.81 -10.93
N LEU A 260 -4.59 1.66 -10.40
CA LEU A 260 -4.34 1.04 -9.10
C LEU A 260 -4.90 1.87 -7.94
N ARG A 261 -4.65 3.18 -7.95
CA ARG A 261 -4.96 4.07 -6.81
C ARG A 261 -6.36 4.66 -6.85
N SER A 262 -6.92 4.85 -8.03
CA SER A 262 -8.18 5.56 -8.25
C SER A 262 -9.05 4.79 -9.21
N ALA A 263 -9.52 3.61 -8.79
CA ALA A 263 -10.49 2.85 -9.59
C ALA A 263 -11.71 3.73 -9.89
N PRO A 264 -12.17 3.78 -11.14
CA PRO A 264 -13.37 4.52 -11.51
C PRO A 264 -14.57 4.03 -10.71
N GLN A 265 -15.37 4.95 -10.20
CA GLN A 265 -16.60 4.64 -9.49
C GLN A 265 -17.79 5.26 -10.23
N ILE A 266 -18.86 4.49 -10.35
CA ILE A 266 -20.13 5.01 -10.85
C ILE A 266 -20.95 5.41 -9.63
N VAL A 267 -21.22 6.71 -9.51
CA VAL A 267 -22.04 7.29 -8.42
C VAL A 267 -23.26 7.98 -9.01
N CYS A 268 -24.38 7.84 -8.32
CA CYS A 268 -25.59 8.59 -8.65
C CYS A 268 -25.53 9.99 -8.00
N PRO A 269 -26.27 10.98 -8.51
CA PRO A 269 -26.45 12.24 -7.82
C PRO A 269 -27.09 12.04 -6.44
N PRO A 270 -26.79 12.91 -5.45
CA PRO A 270 -27.37 12.84 -4.10
C PRO A 270 -28.91 12.79 -4.09
N GLU A 271 -29.54 13.48 -5.00
CA GLU A 271 -31.01 13.53 -5.14
C GLU A 271 -31.58 12.14 -5.48
N HIS A 272 -30.86 11.36 -6.27
CA HIS A 272 -31.29 9.98 -6.62
C HIS A 272 -31.23 9.07 -5.38
N TYR A 273 -30.16 9.11 -4.62
CA TYR A 273 -30.04 8.34 -3.38
C TYR A 273 -31.11 8.75 -2.35
N HIS A 274 -31.38 10.05 -2.23
CA HIS A 274 -32.41 10.56 -1.34
C HIS A 274 -33.81 10.09 -1.77
N ALA A 275 -34.14 10.19 -3.06
CA ALA A 275 -35.44 9.78 -3.60
C ALA A 275 -35.69 8.27 -3.49
N ALA A 276 -34.63 7.46 -3.52
CA ALA A 276 -34.73 6.00 -3.37
C ALA A 276 -35.21 5.58 -1.97
N GLY A 277 -34.97 6.40 -0.93
CA GLY A 277 -35.45 6.18 0.44
C GLY A 277 -34.87 4.94 1.16
N VAL A 278 -33.81 4.33 0.64
CA VAL A 278 -33.27 3.05 1.13
C VAL A 278 -32.22 3.19 2.23
N PHE A 279 -31.71 4.41 2.48
CA PHE A 279 -30.65 4.67 3.45
C PHE A 279 -31.16 5.36 4.72
N GLY A 280 -32.39 5.10 5.14
CA GLY A 280 -33.00 5.69 6.33
C GLY A 280 -33.43 7.16 6.14
N ARG A 281 -33.52 7.89 7.24
CA ARG A 281 -33.94 9.30 7.24
C ARG A 281 -32.74 10.22 7.23
N TRP A 282 -32.57 10.96 6.17
CA TRP A 282 -31.55 11.99 6.01
C TRP A 282 -32.04 13.07 5.06
N SER A 283 -31.37 14.21 4.99
CA SER A 283 -31.78 15.34 4.15
C SER A 283 -30.69 15.70 3.14
N LEU A 284 -31.08 16.13 1.97
CA LEU A 284 -30.20 16.82 1.04
C LEU A 284 -29.65 18.12 1.68
N PRO A 285 -28.47 18.60 1.26
CA PRO A 285 -27.94 19.89 1.70
C PRO A 285 -28.95 21.01 1.47
N ASN A 286 -29.18 21.84 2.50
CA ASN A 286 -30.12 22.92 2.44
C ASN A 286 -29.48 24.23 2.92
N ARG A 287 -29.34 25.19 2.02
CA ARG A 287 -28.73 26.49 2.26
C ARG A 287 -29.73 27.63 2.09
N SER A 288 -31.03 27.37 2.24
CA SER A 288 -32.10 28.32 1.97
C SER A 288 -32.20 29.48 2.96
N THR A 289 -31.58 29.37 4.14
CA THR A 289 -31.46 30.44 5.14
C THR A 289 -30.02 30.51 5.65
N PRO A 290 -29.58 31.65 6.23
CA PRO A 290 -28.25 31.79 6.80
C PRO A 290 -27.94 30.72 7.87
N ASP A 291 -28.89 30.38 8.75
CA ASP A 291 -28.69 29.36 9.79
C ASP A 291 -28.52 27.97 9.21
N ARG A 292 -29.31 27.63 8.20
CA ARG A 292 -29.14 26.30 7.49
C ARG A 292 -27.83 26.26 6.76
N ALA A 293 -27.42 27.33 6.09
CA ALA A 293 -26.12 27.40 5.43
C ALA A 293 -24.99 27.22 6.43
N ARG A 294 -25.07 27.85 7.60
CA ARG A 294 -24.08 27.67 8.69
C ARG A 294 -24.02 26.25 9.18
N LEU A 295 -25.14 25.57 9.35
CA LEU A 295 -25.14 24.12 9.74
C LEU A 295 -24.50 23.23 8.68
N GLU A 296 -24.77 23.47 7.40
CA GLU A 296 -24.11 22.72 6.30
C GLU A 296 -22.59 22.96 6.29
N ASP A 297 -22.16 24.19 6.53
CA ASP A 297 -20.73 24.53 6.63
C ASP A 297 -20.07 23.82 7.82
N GLU A 298 -20.73 23.72 8.98
CA GLU A 298 -20.21 22.98 10.13
C GLU A 298 -20.07 21.49 9.88
N LEU A 299 -21.03 20.85 9.22
CA LEU A 299 -20.93 19.44 8.83
C LEU A 299 -19.72 19.18 7.94
N LEU A 300 -19.50 20.03 6.93
CA LEU A 300 -18.33 19.91 6.05
C LEU A 300 -17.02 20.27 6.75
N ARG A 301 -17.05 21.21 7.70
CA ARG A 301 -15.88 21.60 8.51
C ARG A 301 -15.37 20.43 9.35
N VAL A 302 -16.27 19.64 9.94
CA VAL A 302 -15.88 18.45 10.72
C VAL A 302 -15.19 17.42 9.83
N VAL A 303 -15.71 17.16 8.63
CA VAL A 303 -15.03 16.26 7.66
C VAL A 303 -13.64 16.79 7.32
N ALA A 304 -13.53 18.05 6.94
CA ALA A 304 -12.26 18.67 6.58
C ALA A 304 -11.26 18.69 7.76
N PHE A 305 -11.75 18.85 8.99
CA PHE A 305 -10.95 18.77 10.21
C PHE A 305 -10.30 17.39 10.33
N TYR A 306 -11.08 16.31 10.27
CA TYR A 306 -10.53 14.96 10.39
C TYR A 306 -9.65 14.56 9.21
N GLN A 307 -9.97 14.97 7.99
CA GLN A 307 -9.07 14.78 6.85
C GLN A 307 -7.71 15.44 7.08
N LYS A 308 -7.70 16.64 7.70
CA LYS A 308 -6.47 17.32 8.06
C LYS A 308 -5.74 16.67 9.23
N GLU A 309 -6.46 16.20 10.25
CA GLU A 309 -5.85 15.53 11.40
C GLU A 309 -5.21 14.20 11.00
N VAL A 310 -5.87 13.37 10.19
CA VAL A 310 -5.26 12.14 9.63
C VAL A 310 -3.93 12.45 8.96
N GLU A 311 -3.87 13.51 8.15
CA GLU A 311 -2.65 13.91 7.46
C GLU A 311 -1.59 14.50 8.41
N GLN A 312 -2.00 15.36 9.34
CA GLN A 312 -1.11 16.04 10.27
C GLN A 312 -0.51 15.11 11.31
N GLN A 313 -1.32 14.17 11.81
CA GLN A 313 -0.92 13.20 12.83
C GLN A 313 -0.37 11.91 12.22
N GLN A 314 -0.43 11.78 10.88
CA GLN A 314 -0.02 10.58 10.15
C GLN A 314 -0.69 9.30 10.68
N TRP A 315 -2.02 9.33 10.86
CA TRP A 315 -2.80 8.15 11.24
C TRP A 315 -2.88 7.17 10.07
N TYR A 316 -1.73 6.57 9.78
CA TYR A 316 -1.49 5.60 8.71
C TYR A 316 -0.77 4.38 9.30
N GLY A 317 -0.68 3.34 8.53
CA GLY A 317 0.00 2.11 8.92
C GLY A 317 -0.85 0.88 8.60
N PHE A 318 -0.24 -0.27 8.62
CA PHE A 318 -0.88 -1.53 8.24
C PHE A 318 -2.17 -1.80 9.05
N TRP A 319 -2.16 -1.50 10.33
CA TRP A 319 -3.31 -1.68 11.20
C TRP A 319 -4.17 -0.42 11.35
N ASP A 320 -3.54 0.74 11.49
CA ASP A 320 -4.23 1.98 11.85
C ASP A 320 -4.94 2.67 10.67
N PHE A 321 -4.50 2.39 9.43
CA PHE A 321 -5.09 3.05 8.26
C PHE A 321 -6.60 2.88 8.18
N GLY A 322 -7.30 4.01 8.26
CA GLY A 322 -8.76 4.11 8.20
C GLY A 322 -9.39 4.56 9.53
N ASP A 323 -8.68 4.48 10.66
CA ASP A 323 -9.21 4.96 11.93
C ASP A 323 -8.85 6.43 12.22
N ILE A 324 -9.55 7.02 13.18
CA ILE A 324 -9.35 8.37 13.67
C ILE A 324 -9.46 8.39 15.20
N MET A 325 -8.79 9.33 15.84
CA MET A 325 -8.97 9.53 17.27
C MET A 325 -10.18 10.42 17.57
N HIS A 326 -10.86 10.17 18.69
CA HIS A 326 -11.93 11.04 19.20
C HIS A 326 -11.59 11.73 20.53
N SER A 327 -10.52 11.30 21.21
CA SER A 327 -10.14 11.83 22.52
C SER A 327 -8.94 12.76 22.41
N TYR A 328 -9.16 14.06 22.68
CA TYR A 328 -8.15 15.09 22.72
C TYR A 328 -7.99 15.68 24.12
N ASP A 329 -6.77 15.86 24.56
CA ASP A 329 -6.44 16.51 25.84
C ASP A 329 -6.18 18.00 25.62
N ALA A 330 -7.17 18.82 25.93
CA ALA A 330 -7.07 20.27 25.76
C ALA A 330 -6.06 20.93 26.72
N HIS A 331 -5.72 20.32 27.84
CA HIS A 331 -4.73 20.85 28.79
C HIS A 331 -3.31 20.61 28.32
N ARG A 332 -3.05 19.42 27.74
CA ARG A 332 -1.73 19.05 27.19
C ARG A 332 -1.56 19.44 25.73
N HIS A 333 -2.62 19.86 25.06
CA HIS A 333 -2.66 20.13 23.63
C HIS A 333 -2.18 18.96 22.77
N THR A 334 -2.65 17.73 23.10
CA THR A 334 -2.29 16.50 22.37
C THR A 334 -3.44 15.52 22.29
N TRP A 335 -3.44 14.68 21.27
CA TRP A 335 -4.29 13.50 21.22
C TRP A 335 -3.89 12.51 22.30
N ARG A 336 -4.86 11.78 22.83
CA ARG A 336 -4.67 10.93 24.02
C ARG A 336 -4.16 9.54 23.65
N TYR A 337 -3.00 9.46 23.01
CA TYR A 337 -2.33 8.18 22.68
C TYR A 337 -2.05 7.33 23.93
N ASP A 338 -1.92 7.96 25.07
CA ASP A 338 -1.62 7.32 26.37
C ASP A 338 -2.78 6.52 26.95
N VAL A 339 -3.99 6.61 26.36
CA VAL A 339 -5.15 5.81 26.80
C VAL A 339 -5.48 4.68 25.80
N GLY A 340 -4.56 4.37 24.90
CA GLY A 340 -4.68 3.25 23.98
C GLY A 340 -5.95 3.29 23.13
N GLY A 341 -6.56 2.13 22.92
CA GLY A 341 -7.75 1.97 22.08
C GLY A 341 -8.94 2.81 22.46
N TYR A 342 -9.02 3.23 23.72
CA TYR A 342 -10.10 4.13 24.18
C TYR A 342 -10.11 5.50 23.52
N ALA A 343 -8.98 5.97 23.04
CA ALA A 343 -8.88 7.27 22.35
C ALA A 343 -9.29 7.20 20.87
N TRP A 344 -9.31 6.03 20.30
CA TRP A 344 -9.64 5.80 18.89
C TRP A 344 -11.14 5.61 18.69
N ALA A 345 -11.62 5.93 17.48
CA ALA A 345 -13.05 5.92 17.19
C ALA A 345 -13.62 4.49 17.11
N ASN A 346 -12.82 3.52 16.66
CA ASN A 346 -13.24 2.12 16.53
C ASN A 346 -14.66 1.99 15.91
N SER A 347 -15.45 1.03 16.36
CA SER A 347 -16.86 0.87 15.96
C SER A 347 -17.86 1.54 16.91
N GLU A 348 -17.40 2.11 18.02
CA GLU A 348 -18.26 2.51 19.13
C GLU A 348 -19.28 3.60 18.75
N MET A 349 -18.84 4.65 18.08
CA MET A 349 -19.71 5.76 17.70
C MET A 349 -20.19 5.69 16.25
N VAL A 350 -19.99 4.55 15.62
CA VAL A 350 -20.34 4.31 14.21
C VAL A 350 -19.83 5.43 13.28
N PRO A 351 -18.56 5.81 13.38
CA PRO A 351 -18.02 7.00 12.69
C PRO A 351 -18.02 6.84 11.16
N ASP A 352 -17.98 5.62 10.65
CA ASP A 352 -18.09 5.34 9.22
C ASP A 352 -19.47 5.71 8.67
N MET A 353 -20.57 5.53 9.42
CA MET A 353 -21.90 5.95 9.00
C MET A 353 -22.00 7.48 8.80
N TRP A 354 -21.38 8.26 9.67
CA TRP A 354 -21.31 9.71 9.49
C TRP A 354 -20.64 10.07 8.16
N LEU A 355 -19.54 9.40 7.82
CA LEU A 355 -18.84 9.63 6.55
C LEU A 355 -19.67 9.16 5.34
N TRP A 356 -20.38 8.01 5.45
CA TRP A 356 -21.26 7.54 4.38
C TRP A 356 -22.42 8.49 4.14
N TYR A 357 -23.07 9.00 5.18
CA TYR A 357 -24.11 10.04 5.02
C TYR A 357 -23.55 11.33 4.43
N SER A 358 -22.35 11.74 4.83
CA SER A 358 -21.67 12.89 4.24
C SER A 358 -21.38 12.68 2.74
N PHE A 359 -21.00 11.47 2.35
CA PHE A 359 -20.83 11.09 0.94
C PHE A 359 -22.17 11.10 0.19
N LEU A 360 -23.20 10.46 0.71
CA LEU A 360 -24.53 10.44 0.08
C LEU A 360 -25.10 11.84 -0.15
N ARG A 361 -24.82 12.76 0.76
CA ARG A 361 -25.25 14.17 0.67
C ARG A 361 -24.47 15.00 -0.34
N THR A 362 -23.23 14.63 -0.65
CA THR A 362 -22.30 15.50 -1.40
C THR A 362 -21.78 14.88 -2.69
N GLY A 363 -21.78 13.58 -2.83
CA GLY A 363 -21.14 12.86 -3.94
C GLY A 363 -19.60 12.98 -4.00
N ARG A 364 -18.96 13.48 -2.93
CA ARG A 364 -17.52 13.77 -2.91
C ARG A 364 -16.67 12.52 -2.83
N ALA A 365 -15.75 12.34 -3.78
CA ALA A 365 -14.88 11.18 -3.86
C ALA A 365 -13.85 11.09 -2.72
N ASP A 366 -13.41 12.21 -2.15
CA ASP A 366 -12.49 12.23 -1.01
C ASP A 366 -13.19 11.75 0.28
N ILE A 367 -14.46 12.09 0.48
CA ILE A 367 -15.28 11.57 1.58
C ILE A 367 -15.52 10.06 1.40
N PHE A 368 -15.84 9.64 0.18
CA PHE A 368 -15.98 8.21 -0.12
C PHE A 368 -14.72 7.41 0.28
N ARG A 369 -13.53 7.90 -0.11
CA ARG A 369 -12.28 7.21 0.22
C ARG A 369 -12.04 7.11 1.72
N MET A 370 -12.35 8.16 2.46
CA MET A 370 -12.23 8.15 3.93
C MET A 370 -13.25 7.19 4.56
N ALA A 371 -14.51 7.20 4.09
CA ALA A 371 -15.55 6.26 4.54
C ALA A 371 -15.18 4.80 4.25
N GLU A 372 -14.67 4.51 3.04
CA GLU A 372 -14.22 3.17 2.66
C GLU A 372 -13.07 2.69 3.56
N ALA A 373 -12.07 3.52 3.79
CA ALA A 373 -10.93 3.19 4.64
C ALA A 373 -11.37 2.88 6.07
N MET A 374 -12.25 3.72 6.64
CA MET A 374 -12.78 3.54 7.98
C MET A 374 -13.66 2.29 8.11
N THR A 375 -14.58 2.04 7.15
CA THR A 375 -15.39 0.81 7.16
C THR A 375 -14.52 -0.44 7.06
N ARG A 376 -13.45 -0.40 6.27
CA ARG A 376 -12.49 -1.51 6.21
C ARG A 376 -11.77 -1.70 7.53
N HIS A 377 -11.32 -0.63 8.16
CA HIS A 377 -10.71 -0.69 9.48
C HIS A 377 -11.67 -1.33 10.49
N THR A 378 -12.86 -0.75 10.67
CA THR A 378 -13.88 -1.23 11.60
C THR A 378 -14.28 -2.68 11.33
N SER A 379 -14.48 -3.06 10.07
CA SER A 379 -14.91 -4.41 9.71
C SER A 379 -13.77 -5.46 9.76
N GLU A 380 -12.53 -5.05 9.79
CA GLU A 380 -11.36 -5.94 9.72
C GLU A 380 -10.58 -5.97 11.04
N VAL A 381 -10.16 -4.81 11.54
CA VAL A 381 -9.32 -4.68 12.75
C VAL A 381 -10.18 -4.74 14.01
N ASP A 382 -11.33 -4.06 14.03
CA ASP A 382 -12.21 -3.99 15.20
C ASP A 382 -13.18 -5.18 15.30
N MET A 383 -12.88 -6.28 14.65
CA MET A 383 -13.76 -7.46 14.61
C MET A 383 -13.01 -8.73 14.96
N TYR A 384 -13.65 -9.58 15.78
CA TYR A 384 -13.21 -10.96 16.00
C TYR A 384 -13.65 -11.83 14.83
N LYS A 385 -12.74 -12.26 13.97
CA LYS A 385 -13.05 -13.20 12.85
C LYS A 385 -12.91 -14.66 13.27
N LEU A 386 -12.15 -14.92 14.31
CA LEU A 386 -11.83 -16.25 14.84
C LEU A 386 -11.87 -16.24 16.38
N GLY A 387 -11.85 -17.43 16.94
CA GLY A 387 -11.76 -17.63 18.38
C GLY A 387 -13.12 -17.59 19.09
N PRO A 388 -13.11 -17.67 20.43
CA PRO A 388 -14.33 -17.78 21.24
C PRO A 388 -15.20 -16.52 21.15
N PHE A 389 -14.63 -15.37 20.86
CA PHE A 389 -15.35 -14.10 20.80
C PHE A 389 -15.87 -13.75 19.39
N ALA A 390 -15.62 -14.59 18.37
CA ALA A 390 -16.15 -14.36 17.02
C ALA A 390 -17.68 -14.11 16.98
N PRO A 391 -18.51 -14.77 17.81
CA PRO A 391 -19.94 -14.48 17.86
C PRO A 391 -20.30 -13.08 18.36
N LEU A 392 -19.44 -12.41 19.11
CA LEU A 392 -19.64 -11.03 19.56
C LEU A 392 -19.48 -10.04 18.41
N GLY A 393 -18.66 -10.37 17.41
CA GLY A 393 -18.39 -9.56 16.24
C GLY A 393 -17.43 -8.43 16.58
N SER A 394 -17.97 -7.25 16.92
CA SER A 394 -17.17 -6.04 17.16
C SER A 394 -16.31 -6.14 18.41
N ARG A 395 -15.11 -5.55 18.33
CA ARG A 395 -14.24 -5.26 19.47
C ARG A 395 -14.52 -3.86 19.98
N HIS A 396 -14.38 -3.72 21.29
CA HIS A 396 -14.33 -2.44 21.96
C HIS A 396 -12.90 -2.21 22.49
N ASN A 397 -12.40 -0.98 22.40
CA ASN A 397 -11.09 -0.59 22.93
C ASN A 397 -9.88 -1.41 22.44
N VAL A 398 -9.81 -1.66 21.16
CA VAL A 398 -8.60 -2.24 20.58
C VAL A 398 -7.43 -1.26 20.73
N ASN A 399 -6.33 -1.75 21.33
CA ASN A 399 -5.10 -0.97 21.35
C ASN A 399 -4.57 -0.83 19.93
N HIS A 400 -4.53 0.38 19.42
CA HIS A 400 -3.89 0.70 18.17
C HIS A 400 -2.39 0.87 18.37
N TRP A 401 -1.61 0.27 17.48
CA TRP A 401 -0.20 0.56 17.45
C TRP A 401 -0.03 1.92 16.81
N GLY A 402 0.58 2.80 17.52
CA GLY A 402 1.15 3.93 16.85
C GLY A 402 2.21 3.43 15.87
N CYS A 403 1.87 3.35 14.60
CA CYS A 403 2.84 3.14 13.53
C CYS A 403 3.53 4.48 13.26
N GLY A 404 4.04 5.12 14.29
CA GLY A 404 4.76 6.35 14.19
C GLY A 404 6.26 6.13 14.27
#